data_3c753941c7a9efe6e27667737b3cfa15
#
_entry.id   3c753941c7a9efe6e27667737b3cfa15
#
_cell.length_a   1.000
_cell.length_b   1.000
_cell.length_c   1.000
_cell.angle_alpha   90.00
_cell.angle_beta   90.00
_cell.angle_gamma   90.00
#
_symmetry.space_group_name_H-M   'P 1'
#
loop_
_entity.id
_entity.type
_entity.pdbx_description
1 polymer ?
#
loop_
_entity_poly.entity_id
_entity_poly.type
_entity_poly.pdbx_seq_one_letter_code
_entity_poly.pdbx_strand_id
1 'polypeptide(L)'
;MDEQAIKITLLLAAAVCSYLAAGVNYAVIFSKVFYHQDIRTLGSGNPGFTNFKRVFGGKLAWVVLLLDLLKAAIPVIIFSMLFEHFMLLRQFGAVYSGFFAMLGHAYPIWYDFKG
;
A
#
# COMPACT_ATOMS: atom_id res chain seq x y z
N MET A 1 4.15 10.52 -27.63
CA MET A 1 3.00 9.68 -27.16
C MET A 1 1.74 10.49 -27.36
N ASP A 2 0.76 9.96 -28.05
CA ASP A 2 -0.50 10.66 -28.27
C ASP A 2 -1.37 10.69 -27.00
N GLU A 3 -2.45 11.46 -27.03
CA GLU A 3 -3.32 11.65 -25.87
C GLU A 3 -3.93 10.34 -25.38
N GLN A 4 -4.35 9.48 -26.30
CA GLN A 4 -4.95 8.19 -25.96
C GLN A 4 -3.93 7.27 -25.28
N ALA A 5 -2.70 7.24 -25.79
CA ALA A 5 -1.62 6.44 -25.19
C ALA A 5 -1.25 6.95 -23.80
N ILE A 6 -1.26 8.27 -23.59
CA ILE A 6 -1.01 8.85 -22.25
C ILE A 6 -2.08 8.40 -21.27
N LYS A 7 -3.35 8.46 -21.65
CA LYS A 7 -4.47 8.05 -20.79
C LYS A 7 -4.38 6.57 -20.41
N ILE A 8 -4.13 5.70 -21.38
CA ILE A 8 -3.99 4.25 -21.14
C ILE A 8 -2.79 3.97 -20.23
N THR A 9 -1.65 4.57 -20.52
CA THR A 9 -0.44 4.41 -19.72
C THR A 9 -0.69 4.84 -18.28
N LEU A 10 -1.34 5.98 -18.09
CA LEU A 10 -1.62 6.52 -16.75
C LEU A 10 -2.57 5.61 -15.96
N LEU A 11 -3.61 5.08 -16.59
CA LEU A 11 -4.54 4.13 -15.97
C LEU A 11 -3.83 2.85 -15.53
N LEU A 12 -3.00 2.28 -16.41
CA LEU A 12 -2.25 1.06 -16.09
C LEU A 12 -1.21 1.30 -15.00
N ALA A 13 -0.45 2.40 -15.10
CA ALA A 13 0.58 2.74 -14.12
C ALA A 13 -0.04 2.97 -12.74
N ALA A 14 -1.15 3.70 -12.67
CA ALA A 14 -1.83 3.97 -11.40
C ALA A 14 -2.35 2.68 -10.76
N ALA A 15 -2.95 1.78 -11.54
CA ALA A 15 -3.45 0.52 -11.04
C ALA A 15 -2.32 -0.37 -10.50
N VAL A 16 -1.27 -0.58 -11.29
CA VAL A 16 -0.17 -1.47 -10.95
C VAL A 16 0.67 -0.92 -9.81
N CYS A 17 1.09 0.35 -9.90
CA CYS A 17 1.94 0.96 -8.88
C CYS A 17 1.23 1.08 -7.53
N SER A 18 -0.02 1.51 -7.52
CA SER A 18 -0.81 1.63 -6.28
C SER A 18 -1.04 0.27 -5.63
N TYR A 19 -1.38 -0.74 -6.43
CA TYR A 19 -1.56 -2.10 -5.95
C TYR A 19 -0.27 -2.67 -5.34
N LEU A 20 0.85 -2.59 -6.05
CA LEU A 20 2.11 -3.15 -5.59
C LEU A 20 2.66 -2.42 -4.37
N ALA A 21 2.58 -1.09 -4.35
CA ALA A 21 3.08 -0.29 -3.24
C ALA A 21 2.28 -0.55 -1.96
N ALA A 22 0.96 -0.53 -2.05
CA ALA A 22 0.10 -0.76 -0.89
C ALA A 22 0.10 -2.21 -0.41
N GLY A 23 0.53 -3.15 -1.26
CA GLY A 23 0.67 -4.56 -0.91
C GLY A 23 1.88 -4.88 -0.04
N VAL A 24 2.86 -4.00 0.05
CA VAL A 24 4.03 -4.20 0.94
C VAL A 24 3.55 -4.22 2.39
N ASN A 25 3.96 -5.23 3.15
CA ASN A 25 3.54 -5.37 4.55
C ASN A 25 4.70 -5.08 5.49
N TYR A 26 4.69 -3.91 6.11
CA TYR A 26 5.76 -3.47 7.00
C TYR A 26 5.79 -4.23 8.32
N ALA A 27 4.65 -4.69 8.81
CA ALA A 27 4.61 -5.52 10.02
C ALA A 27 5.36 -6.84 9.80
N VAL A 28 5.18 -7.49 8.66
CA VAL A 28 5.92 -8.71 8.30
C VAL A 28 7.40 -8.42 8.17
N ILE A 29 7.77 -7.37 7.42
CA ILE A 29 9.17 -7.00 7.19
C ILE A 29 9.87 -6.71 8.52
N PHE A 30 9.27 -5.86 9.35
CA PHE A 30 9.89 -5.43 10.61
C PHE A 30 9.98 -6.55 11.64
N SER A 31 8.98 -7.43 11.70
CA SER A 31 9.04 -8.59 12.58
C SER A 31 10.19 -9.52 12.21
N LYS A 32 10.39 -9.74 10.91
CA LYS A 32 11.50 -10.59 10.44
C LYS A 32 12.86 -9.93 10.62
N VAL A 33 12.98 -8.64 10.27
CA VAL A 33 14.26 -7.93 10.30
C VAL A 33 14.72 -7.63 11.72
N PHE A 34 13.83 -7.13 12.57
CA PHE A 34 14.21 -6.66 13.92
C PHE A 34 14.05 -7.71 15.01
N TYR A 35 13.12 -8.66 14.85
CA TYR A 35 12.82 -9.66 15.87
C TYR A 35 13.09 -11.09 15.43
N HIS A 36 13.49 -11.30 14.17
CA HIS A 36 13.77 -12.61 13.59
C HIS A 36 12.61 -13.59 13.74
N GLN A 37 11.38 -13.06 13.69
CA GLN A 37 10.14 -13.82 13.82
C GLN A 37 9.15 -13.32 12.76
N ASP A 38 8.13 -14.12 12.46
CA ASP A 38 7.09 -13.73 11.52
C ASP A 38 5.80 -13.40 12.30
N ILE A 39 5.37 -12.14 12.22
CA ILE A 39 4.18 -11.66 12.93
C ILE A 39 2.92 -12.48 12.59
N ARG A 40 2.90 -13.09 11.39
CA ARG A 40 1.75 -13.90 10.96
C ARG A 40 1.61 -15.20 11.75
N THR A 41 2.65 -15.61 12.49
CA THR A 41 2.66 -16.80 13.34
C THR A 41 2.49 -16.46 14.82
N LEU A 42 2.32 -15.18 15.17
CA LEU A 42 2.31 -14.69 16.55
C LEU A 42 1.02 -13.94 16.85
N GLY A 43 0.61 -13.96 18.12
CA GLY A 43 -0.61 -13.30 18.56
C GLY A 43 -1.83 -13.74 17.77
N SER A 44 -2.58 -12.79 17.20
CA SER A 44 -3.73 -13.09 16.35
C SER A 44 -3.36 -13.61 14.97
N GLY A 45 -2.08 -13.51 14.60
CA GLY A 45 -1.61 -13.83 13.25
C GLY A 45 -1.88 -12.73 12.23
N ASN A 46 -2.57 -11.66 12.60
CA ASN A 46 -2.85 -10.56 11.68
C ASN A 46 -1.59 -9.71 11.48
N PRO A 47 -1.16 -9.49 10.23
CA PRO A 47 0.06 -8.72 9.95
C PRO A 47 -0.21 -7.21 9.91
N GLY A 48 -0.60 -6.63 11.05
CA GLY A 48 -0.95 -5.23 11.16
C GLY A 48 -0.46 -4.59 12.45
N PHE A 49 -0.72 -3.29 12.58
CA PHE A 49 -0.28 -2.47 13.70
C PHE A 49 -0.72 -3.04 15.05
N THR A 50 -2.00 -3.37 15.19
CA THR A 50 -2.56 -3.80 16.49
C THR A 50 -1.88 -5.07 16.99
N ASN A 51 -1.74 -6.07 16.13
CA ASN A 51 -1.07 -7.32 16.51
C ASN A 51 0.43 -7.11 16.73
N PHE A 52 1.08 -6.31 15.89
CA PHE A 52 2.50 -5.99 16.06
C PHE A 52 2.75 -5.34 17.41
N LYS A 53 1.94 -4.37 17.80
CA LYS A 53 2.02 -3.71 19.10
C LYS A 53 1.77 -4.68 20.25
N ARG A 54 0.80 -5.56 20.09
CA ARG A 54 0.47 -6.58 21.12
C ARG A 54 1.63 -7.54 21.38
N VAL A 55 2.29 -7.99 20.31
CA VAL A 55 3.36 -8.99 20.39
C VAL A 55 4.69 -8.36 20.81
N PHE A 56 5.07 -7.28 20.14
CA PHE A 56 6.39 -6.67 20.31
C PHE A 56 6.38 -5.37 21.11
N GLY A 57 5.22 -4.72 21.20
CA GLY A 57 5.09 -3.43 21.90
C GLY A 57 5.88 -2.31 21.22
N GLY A 58 6.17 -1.28 21.98
CA GLY A 58 7.18 -0.29 21.69
C GLY A 58 6.89 0.68 20.55
N LYS A 59 7.94 1.47 20.26
CA LYS A 59 7.87 2.57 19.29
C LYS A 59 7.80 2.09 17.84
N LEU A 60 8.36 0.91 17.56
CA LEU A 60 8.42 0.37 16.21
C LEU A 60 7.03 0.08 15.64
N ALA A 61 6.06 -0.27 16.49
CA ALA A 61 4.67 -0.45 16.07
C ALA A 61 4.09 0.83 15.45
N TRP A 62 4.42 1.99 16.01
CA TRP A 62 3.96 3.28 15.46
C TRP A 62 4.61 3.59 14.11
N VAL A 63 5.85 3.17 13.91
CA VAL A 63 6.51 3.27 12.59
C VAL A 63 5.81 2.38 11.57
N VAL A 64 5.42 1.17 11.95
CA VAL A 64 4.63 0.28 11.10
C VAL A 64 3.33 0.95 10.68
N LEU A 65 2.60 1.54 11.64
CA LEU A 65 1.36 2.26 11.34
C LEU A 65 1.58 3.40 10.36
N LEU A 66 2.61 4.23 10.62
CA LEU A 66 2.93 5.36 9.74
C LEU A 66 3.22 4.89 8.31
N LEU A 67 4.03 3.85 8.15
CA LEU A 67 4.38 3.32 6.84
C LEU A 67 3.17 2.67 6.15
N ASP A 68 2.28 2.01 6.89
CA ASP A 68 1.03 1.48 6.33
C ASP A 68 0.12 2.59 5.80
N LEU A 69 0.06 3.72 6.49
CA LEU A 69 -0.70 4.88 6.01
C LEU A 69 -0.05 5.49 4.77
N LEU A 70 1.27 5.67 4.79
CA LEU A 70 2.02 6.31 3.69
C LEU A 70 2.03 5.46 2.42
N LYS A 71 2.07 4.14 2.53
CA LYS A 71 2.10 3.26 1.35
C LYS A 71 0.84 3.38 0.49
N ALA A 72 -0.28 3.77 1.07
CA ALA A 72 -1.51 4.06 0.35
C ALA A 72 -1.63 5.54 -0.01
N ALA A 73 -1.29 6.44 0.92
CA ALA A 73 -1.42 7.88 0.72
C ALA A 73 -0.51 8.40 -0.39
N ILE A 74 0.74 7.95 -0.44
CA ILE A 74 1.71 8.45 -1.43
C ILE A 74 1.27 8.15 -2.86
N PRO A 75 0.93 6.91 -3.25
CA PRO A 75 0.42 6.64 -4.60
C PRO A 75 -0.84 7.44 -4.94
N VAL A 76 -1.78 7.55 -4.00
CA VAL A 76 -3.02 8.31 -4.22
C VAL A 76 -2.71 9.78 -4.51
N ILE A 77 -1.83 10.40 -3.74
CA ILE A 77 -1.44 11.80 -3.95
C ILE A 77 -0.75 11.97 -5.32
N ILE A 78 0.23 11.12 -5.63
CA ILE A 78 0.98 11.21 -6.88
C ILE A 78 0.05 11.04 -8.08
N PHE A 79 -0.78 10.01 -8.08
CA PHE A 79 -1.65 9.75 -9.23
C PHE A 79 -2.81 10.73 -9.33
N SER A 80 -3.31 11.27 -8.23
CA SER A 80 -4.29 12.36 -8.29
C SER A 80 -3.73 13.58 -9.00
N MET A 81 -2.47 13.92 -8.72
CA MET A 81 -1.76 15.04 -9.37
C MET A 81 -1.50 14.76 -10.85
N LEU A 82 -1.09 13.54 -11.20
CA LEU A 82 -0.85 13.16 -12.59
C LEU A 82 -2.14 13.15 -13.41
N PHE A 83 -3.24 12.62 -12.84
CA PHE A 83 -4.55 12.65 -13.50
C PHE A 83 -5.05 14.08 -13.68
N GLU A 84 -4.80 14.97 -12.71
CA GLU A 84 -5.10 16.40 -12.87
C GLU A 84 -4.31 17.01 -14.02
N HIS A 85 -3.01 16.76 -14.04
CA HIS A 85 -2.12 17.36 -15.04
C HIS A 85 -2.46 16.91 -16.48
N PHE A 86 -2.68 15.61 -16.68
CA PHE A 86 -2.87 15.06 -18.03
C PHE A 86 -4.33 14.94 -18.47
N MET A 87 -5.28 14.87 -17.54
CA MET A 87 -6.66 14.56 -17.86
C MET A 87 -7.67 15.51 -17.21
N LEU A 88 -7.23 16.43 -16.36
CA LEU A 88 -8.11 17.31 -15.55
C LEU A 88 -9.09 16.51 -14.68
N LEU A 89 -8.68 15.34 -14.20
CA LEU A 89 -9.52 14.41 -13.44
C LEU A 89 -8.87 14.06 -12.09
N ARG A 90 -8.61 15.07 -11.27
CA ARG A 90 -7.91 14.88 -9.98
C ARG A 90 -8.65 13.89 -9.06
N GLN A 91 -9.93 14.10 -8.86
CA GLN A 91 -10.72 13.26 -7.95
C GLN A 91 -10.85 11.82 -8.46
N PHE A 92 -11.04 11.66 -9.76
CA PHE A 92 -11.05 10.34 -10.38
C PHE A 92 -9.71 9.62 -10.15
N GLY A 93 -8.59 10.32 -10.34
CA GLY A 93 -7.26 9.76 -10.10
C GLY A 93 -7.07 9.31 -8.64
N ALA A 94 -7.56 10.10 -7.68
CA ALA A 94 -7.48 9.74 -6.27
C ALA A 94 -8.32 8.50 -5.93
N VAL A 95 -9.56 8.44 -6.39
CA VAL A 95 -10.47 7.30 -6.13
C VAL A 95 -9.96 6.04 -6.84
N TYR A 96 -9.55 6.18 -8.09
CA TYR A 96 -9.04 5.06 -8.90
C TYR A 96 -7.79 4.44 -8.28
N SER A 97 -6.78 5.25 -7.97
CA SER A 97 -5.55 4.76 -7.35
C SER A 97 -5.79 4.24 -5.94
N GLY A 98 -6.67 4.89 -5.17
CA GLY A 98 -7.07 4.44 -3.84
C GLY A 98 -7.76 3.08 -3.86
N PHE A 99 -8.58 2.81 -4.87
CA PHE A 99 -9.21 1.49 -5.05
C PHE A 99 -8.16 0.40 -5.24
N PHE A 100 -7.16 0.63 -6.11
CA PHE A 100 -6.11 -0.36 -6.33
C PHE A 100 -5.15 -0.48 -5.14
N ALA A 101 -4.92 0.61 -4.41
CA ALA A 101 -4.19 0.55 -3.14
C ALA A 101 -4.93 -0.33 -2.11
N MET A 102 -6.23 -0.18 -2.02
CA MET A 102 -7.05 -1.02 -1.13
C MET A 102 -6.97 -2.50 -1.51
N LEU A 103 -7.06 -2.81 -2.81
CA LEU A 103 -6.90 -4.19 -3.30
C LEU A 103 -5.50 -4.74 -2.98
N GLY A 104 -4.46 -3.92 -3.14
CA GLY A 104 -3.09 -4.31 -2.82
C GLY A 104 -2.91 -4.60 -1.34
N HIS A 105 -3.50 -3.77 -0.48
CA HIS A 105 -3.46 -4.00 0.96
C HIS A 105 -4.22 -5.28 1.37
N ALA A 106 -5.40 -5.50 0.81
CA ALA A 106 -6.25 -6.64 1.18
C ALA A 106 -5.79 -7.96 0.54
N TYR A 107 -5.32 -7.92 -0.71
CA TYR A 107 -4.97 -9.11 -1.48
C TYR A 107 -3.59 -8.94 -2.16
N PRO A 108 -2.50 -8.77 -1.38
CA PRO A 108 -1.19 -8.49 -1.94
C PRO A 108 -0.58 -9.71 -2.62
N ILE A 109 -0.08 -9.53 -3.85
CA ILE A 109 0.63 -10.59 -4.57
C ILE A 109 1.90 -11.03 -3.84
N TRP A 110 2.53 -10.12 -3.08
CA TRP A 110 3.75 -10.41 -2.32
C TRP A 110 3.58 -11.48 -1.24
N TYR A 111 2.35 -11.70 -0.77
CA TYR A 111 2.02 -12.57 0.35
C TYR A 111 0.89 -13.55 0.00
N ASP A 112 0.93 -14.09 -1.22
CA ASP A 112 -0.04 -15.08 -1.71
C ASP A 112 -1.50 -14.58 -1.61
N PHE A 113 -1.70 -13.29 -1.87
CA PHE A 113 -3.02 -12.62 -1.83
C PHE A 113 -3.68 -12.61 -0.45
N LYS A 114 -2.89 -12.72 0.61
CA LYS A 114 -3.37 -12.67 2.00
C LYS A 114 -2.85 -11.39 2.67
N GLY A 115 -3.74 -10.46 2.86
CA GLY A 115 -3.44 -9.20 3.54
C GLY A 115 -3.69 -9.23 5.04
#